data_ae5218beb0eabad0b603451ec75c06a0
#
_entry.id   ae5218beb0eabad0b603451ec75c06a0
#
_cell.length_a   1.000
_cell.length_b   1.000
_cell.length_c   1.000
_cell.angle_alpha   90.00
_cell.angle_beta   90.00
_cell.angle_gamma   90.00
#
_symmetry.space_group_name_H-M   'P 1'
#
loop_
_entity.id
_entity.type
_entity.pdbx_description
1 polymer ?
#
loop_
_entity_poly.entity_id
_entity_poly.type
_entity_poly.pdbx_seq_one_letter_code
_entity_poly.pdbx_strand_id
1 'polypeptide(L)'
;MEQIMTSVSAKKSSFRSRAAAATVADVMRSPLTTVEPHDHVAAAAYLMKHAGTTAVTVEDAQTGQPVGIITKADVAHAIADGKDVNDVRVEAVMTTRPAIIATTSVRDTATIMTAGHFRHLPVAGDAGLLGVVDITDVCRALTTTAKA
;
A
#
# COMPACT_ATOMS: atom_id res chain seq x y z
N MET A 1 -14.26 -12.13 -41.91
CA MET A 1 -15.09 -11.43 -40.90
C MET A 1 -15.24 -12.23 -39.62
N GLU A 2 -15.51 -13.51 -39.66
CA GLU A 2 -15.66 -14.37 -38.46
C GLU A 2 -14.38 -14.48 -37.63
N GLN A 3 -13.20 -14.56 -38.26
CA GLN A 3 -11.92 -14.66 -37.56
C GLN A 3 -11.58 -13.39 -36.78
N ILE A 4 -11.97 -12.23 -37.27
CA ILE A 4 -11.72 -10.94 -36.58
C ILE A 4 -12.62 -10.82 -35.33
N MET A 5 -13.88 -11.23 -35.42
CA MET A 5 -14.81 -11.22 -34.29
C MET A 5 -14.41 -12.21 -33.20
N THR A 6 -13.95 -13.39 -33.57
CA THR A 6 -13.44 -14.41 -32.64
C THR A 6 -12.18 -13.93 -31.91
N SER A 7 -11.27 -13.25 -32.62
CA SER A 7 -10.06 -12.68 -32.05
C SER A 7 -10.38 -11.57 -31.03
N VAL A 8 -11.32 -10.70 -31.34
CA VAL A 8 -11.74 -9.63 -30.43
C VAL A 8 -12.42 -10.19 -29.18
N SER A 9 -13.27 -11.19 -29.34
CA SER A 9 -13.92 -11.85 -28.21
C SER A 9 -12.92 -12.59 -27.32
N ALA A 10 -11.94 -13.29 -27.90
CA ALA A 10 -10.88 -13.96 -27.17
C ALA A 10 -10.00 -12.96 -26.40
N LYS A 11 -9.67 -11.82 -26.99
CA LYS A 11 -8.91 -10.76 -26.32
C LYS A 11 -9.69 -10.16 -25.15
N LYS A 12 -10.98 -9.92 -25.29
CA LYS A 12 -11.83 -9.43 -24.21
C LYS A 12 -11.94 -10.42 -23.07
N SER A 13 -12.10 -11.70 -23.40
CA SER A 13 -12.16 -12.78 -22.40
C SER A 13 -10.83 -12.91 -21.66
N SER A 14 -9.71 -12.88 -22.37
CA SER A 14 -8.37 -12.93 -21.79
C SER A 14 -8.11 -11.74 -20.87
N PHE A 15 -8.54 -10.55 -21.26
CA PHE A 15 -8.38 -9.34 -20.47
C PHE A 15 -9.22 -9.40 -19.18
N ARG A 16 -10.47 -9.85 -19.26
CA ARG A 16 -11.32 -10.03 -18.08
C ARG A 16 -10.75 -11.08 -17.12
N SER A 17 -10.27 -12.18 -17.65
CA SER A 17 -9.65 -13.25 -16.87
C SER A 17 -8.39 -12.75 -16.15
N ARG A 18 -7.57 -11.96 -16.85
CA ARG A 18 -6.36 -11.37 -16.30
C ARG A 18 -6.66 -10.38 -15.17
N ALA A 19 -7.65 -9.51 -15.38
CA ALA A 19 -8.05 -8.53 -14.37
C ALA A 19 -8.72 -9.21 -13.15
N ALA A 20 -9.51 -10.26 -13.36
CA ALA A 20 -10.13 -11.04 -12.29
C ALA A 20 -9.08 -11.83 -11.49
N ALA A 21 -7.95 -12.19 -12.10
CA ALA A 21 -6.85 -12.91 -11.48
C ALA A 21 -5.74 -11.98 -10.95
N ALA A 22 -5.92 -10.65 -11.03
CA ALA A 22 -4.93 -9.68 -10.58
C ALA A 22 -4.68 -9.83 -9.08
N THR A 23 -3.40 -9.81 -8.72
CA THR A 23 -2.94 -9.84 -7.33
C THR A 23 -2.37 -8.50 -6.93
N VAL A 24 -2.14 -8.33 -5.66
CA VAL A 24 -1.55 -7.10 -5.13
C VAL A 24 -0.16 -6.84 -5.73
N ALA A 25 0.57 -7.88 -6.12
CA ALA A 25 1.85 -7.74 -6.81
C ALA A 25 1.75 -6.90 -8.09
N ASP A 26 0.60 -6.95 -8.77
CA ASP A 26 0.38 -6.20 -10.02
C ASP A 26 0.12 -4.72 -9.81
N VAL A 27 -0.30 -4.33 -8.61
CA VAL A 27 -0.73 -2.96 -8.30
C VAL A 27 0.08 -2.29 -7.20
N MET A 28 0.88 -3.04 -6.46
CA MET A 28 1.74 -2.47 -5.42
C MET A 28 2.82 -1.58 -6.03
N ARG A 29 3.29 -0.64 -5.23
CA ARG A 29 4.42 0.22 -5.56
C ARG A 29 5.62 -0.20 -4.74
N SER A 30 6.83 -0.07 -5.31
CA SER A 30 8.05 -0.27 -4.54
C SER A 30 8.11 0.75 -3.41
N PRO A 31 8.50 0.34 -2.20
CA PRO A 31 8.72 1.29 -1.12
C PRO A 31 9.98 2.09 -1.45
N LEU A 32 9.78 3.33 -1.90
CA LEU A 32 10.90 4.20 -2.24
C LEU A 32 11.71 4.57 -1.03
N THR A 33 11.06 4.55 0.13
CA THR A 33 11.68 4.98 1.37
C THR A 33 10.91 4.38 2.55
N THR A 34 11.63 3.99 3.57
CA THR A 34 11.09 3.47 4.82
C THR A 34 11.69 4.23 5.99
N VAL A 35 11.03 4.13 7.14
CA VAL A 35 11.57 4.62 8.41
C VAL A 35 11.63 3.47 9.41
N GLU A 36 12.42 3.64 10.45
CA GLU A 36 12.51 2.70 11.55
C GLU A 36 11.66 3.17 12.73
N PRO A 37 11.25 2.25 13.64
CA PRO A 37 10.44 2.61 14.80
C PRO A 37 11.06 3.70 15.67
N HIS A 38 12.37 3.72 15.79
CA HIS A 38 13.10 4.69 16.61
C HIS A 38 13.39 6.02 15.93
N ASP A 39 13.07 6.18 14.66
CA ASP A 39 13.21 7.45 13.97
C ASP A 39 12.23 8.48 14.56
N HIS A 40 12.57 9.75 14.44
CA HIS A 40 11.67 10.82 14.84
C HIS A 40 10.54 11.00 13.82
N VAL A 41 9.37 11.38 14.28
CA VAL A 41 8.22 11.67 13.42
C VAL A 41 8.55 12.73 12.37
N ALA A 42 9.37 13.72 12.74
CA ALA A 42 9.82 14.74 11.79
C ALA A 42 10.56 14.17 10.59
N ALA A 43 11.34 13.10 10.77
CA ALA A 43 12.02 12.42 9.66
C ALA A 43 11.01 11.77 8.70
N ALA A 44 9.98 11.13 9.23
CA ALA A 44 8.91 10.55 8.40
C ALA A 44 8.16 11.63 7.61
N ALA A 45 7.82 12.74 8.25
CA ALA A 45 7.15 13.86 7.60
C ALA A 45 8.02 14.46 6.48
N TYR A 46 9.31 14.60 6.71
CA TYR A 46 10.27 15.06 5.69
C TYR A 46 10.28 14.13 4.47
N LEU A 47 10.35 12.82 4.70
CA LEU A 47 10.35 11.83 3.63
C LEU A 47 9.05 11.84 2.82
N MET A 48 7.91 11.97 3.48
CA MET A 48 6.61 12.09 2.79
C MET A 48 6.58 13.30 1.87
N LYS A 49 7.09 14.44 2.35
CA LYS A 49 7.17 15.68 1.57
C LYS A 49 8.04 15.50 0.33
N HIS A 50 9.23 14.93 0.49
CA HIS A 50 10.19 14.78 -0.60
C HIS A 50 9.81 13.70 -1.60
N ALA A 51 9.20 12.61 -1.14
CA ALA A 51 8.72 11.53 -2.00
C ALA A 51 7.35 11.82 -2.62
N GLY A 52 6.65 12.85 -2.17
CA GLY A 52 5.29 13.15 -2.63
C GLY A 52 4.27 12.10 -2.24
N THR A 53 4.47 11.44 -1.10
CA THR A 53 3.58 10.38 -0.60
C THR A 53 2.81 10.83 0.63
N THR A 54 1.73 10.12 0.93
CA THR A 54 0.89 10.39 2.11
C THR A 54 1.16 9.42 3.26
N ALA A 55 2.04 8.45 3.04
CA ALA A 55 2.39 7.44 4.02
C ALA A 55 3.80 6.90 3.77
N VAL A 56 4.44 6.44 4.83
CA VAL A 56 5.74 5.78 4.80
C VAL A 56 5.64 4.49 5.62
N THR A 57 6.17 3.40 5.09
CA THR A 57 6.21 2.14 5.81
C THR A 57 7.27 2.18 6.90
N VAL A 58 6.92 1.66 8.07
CA VAL A 58 7.83 1.48 9.19
C VAL A 58 8.37 0.06 9.16
N GLU A 59 9.67 -0.09 9.09
CA GLU A 59 10.36 -1.35 8.87
C GLU A 59 11.31 -1.62 10.02
N ASP A 60 11.31 -2.88 10.50
CA ASP A 60 12.29 -3.31 11.49
C ASP A 60 13.67 -3.43 10.83
N ALA A 61 14.67 -2.73 11.35
CA ALA A 61 16.01 -2.67 10.78
C ALA A 61 16.72 -4.04 10.79
N GLN A 62 16.39 -4.90 11.74
CA GLN A 62 17.04 -6.20 11.89
C GLN A 62 16.46 -7.26 10.96
N THR A 63 15.13 -7.26 10.80
CA THR A 63 14.41 -8.28 10.03
C THR A 63 14.02 -7.83 8.64
N GLY A 64 13.98 -6.52 8.38
CA GLY A 64 13.45 -5.96 7.14
C GLY A 64 11.95 -6.11 7.00
N GLN A 65 11.24 -6.57 8.04
CA GLN A 65 9.80 -6.76 8.00
C GLN A 65 9.05 -5.49 8.35
N PRO A 66 7.91 -5.22 7.69
CA PRO A 66 7.09 -4.07 8.03
C PRO A 66 6.43 -4.28 9.40
N VAL A 67 6.50 -3.26 10.26
CA VAL A 67 5.89 -3.27 11.59
C VAL A 67 4.74 -2.28 11.70
N GLY A 68 4.57 -1.39 10.73
CA GLY A 68 3.48 -0.43 10.72
C GLY A 68 3.59 0.55 9.57
N ILE A 69 2.70 1.51 9.56
CA ILE A 69 2.70 2.63 8.62
C ILE A 69 2.48 3.92 9.40
N ILE A 70 3.21 4.96 9.04
CA ILE A 70 2.96 6.31 9.52
C ILE A 70 2.43 7.15 8.37
N THR A 71 1.31 7.83 8.59
CA THR A 71 0.61 8.63 7.59
C THR A 71 0.68 10.12 7.91
N LYS A 72 0.34 10.96 6.94
CA LYS A 72 0.16 12.40 7.19
C LYS A 72 -0.87 12.65 8.29
N ALA A 73 -1.94 11.85 8.35
CA ALA A 73 -2.95 11.95 9.39
C ALA A 73 -2.36 11.67 10.78
N ASP A 74 -1.50 10.65 10.89
CA ASP A 74 -0.83 10.32 12.15
C ASP A 74 0.05 11.48 12.63
N VAL A 75 0.78 12.12 11.72
CA VAL A 75 1.59 13.30 12.03
C VAL A 75 0.71 14.47 12.49
N ALA A 76 -0.38 14.73 11.76
CA ALA A 76 -1.31 15.80 12.11
C ALA A 76 -1.94 15.57 13.49
N HIS A 77 -2.34 14.35 13.81
CA HIS A 77 -2.90 13.99 15.11
C HIS A 77 -1.86 14.18 16.23
N ALA A 78 -0.62 13.79 16.00
CA ALA A 78 0.45 14.00 16.97
C ALA A 78 0.66 15.47 17.29
N ILE A 79 0.61 16.33 16.28
CA ILE A 79 0.72 17.78 16.44
C ILE A 79 -0.51 18.31 17.23
N ALA A 80 -1.71 17.87 16.87
CA ALA A 80 -2.94 18.27 17.54
C ALA A 80 -2.95 17.86 19.03
N ASP A 81 -2.31 16.73 19.35
CA ASP A 81 -2.16 16.23 20.72
C ASP A 81 -1.05 16.96 21.50
N GLY A 82 -0.40 17.94 20.90
CA GLY A 82 0.66 18.72 21.54
C GLY A 82 2.02 18.05 21.57
N LYS A 83 2.22 16.97 20.78
CA LYS A 83 3.50 16.28 20.73
C LYS A 83 4.49 17.05 19.86
N ASP A 84 5.76 17.07 20.29
CA ASP A 84 6.83 17.62 19.48
C ASP A 84 7.34 16.55 18.51
N VAL A 85 7.12 16.78 17.22
CA VAL A 85 7.53 15.83 16.16
C VAL A 85 9.03 15.64 16.06
N ASN A 86 9.83 16.55 16.62
CA ASN A 86 11.28 16.42 16.69
C ASN A 86 11.76 15.53 17.84
N ASP A 87 10.89 15.24 18.80
CA ASP A 87 11.21 14.41 19.97
C ASP A 87 10.48 13.07 19.97
N VAL A 88 9.23 13.03 19.49
CA VAL A 88 8.44 11.82 19.50
C VAL A 88 8.93 10.83 18.43
N ARG A 89 8.99 9.58 18.80
CA ARG A 89 9.41 8.49 17.90
C ARG A 89 8.25 7.99 17.06
N VAL A 90 8.58 7.49 15.87
CA VAL A 90 7.62 6.92 14.92
C VAL A 90 6.79 5.83 15.56
N GLU A 91 7.40 4.93 16.36
CA GLU A 91 6.68 3.83 17.02
C GLU A 91 5.55 4.30 17.95
N ALA A 92 5.64 5.51 18.48
CA ALA A 92 4.62 6.06 19.37
C ALA A 92 3.37 6.57 18.64
N VAL A 93 3.48 6.83 17.34
CA VAL A 93 2.38 7.42 16.55
C VAL A 93 1.99 6.59 15.33
N MET A 94 2.80 5.64 14.90
CA MET A 94 2.48 4.76 13.77
C MET A 94 1.23 3.95 14.04
N THR A 95 0.54 3.57 12.97
CA THR A 95 -0.57 2.64 13.03
C THR A 95 -0.08 1.26 12.62
N THR A 96 -0.34 0.26 13.48
CA THR A 96 -0.07 -1.14 13.12
C THR A 96 -1.11 -1.59 12.12
N ARG A 97 -0.67 -2.19 11.02
CA ARG A 97 -1.54 -2.71 9.97
C ARG A 97 -1.13 -4.13 9.61
N PRO A 98 -2.10 -4.97 9.20
CA PRO A 98 -1.73 -6.28 8.69
C PRO A 98 -0.88 -6.14 7.44
N ALA A 99 0.22 -6.88 7.37
CA ALA A 99 0.96 -7.04 6.13
C ALA A 99 0.27 -8.12 5.30
N ILE A 100 0.14 -7.86 4.00
CA ILE A 100 -0.42 -8.82 3.07
C ILE A 100 0.69 -9.41 2.20
N ILE A 101 0.44 -10.56 1.60
CA ILE A 101 1.41 -11.22 0.72
C ILE A 101 1.13 -10.88 -0.74
N ALA A 102 2.17 -10.99 -1.57
CA ALA A 102 2.11 -10.57 -2.99
C ALA A 102 1.04 -11.32 -3.80
N THR A 103 0.65 -12.51 -3.39
CA THR A 103 -0.37 -13.33 -4.05
C THR A 103 -1.80 -13.02 -3.62
N THR A 104 -2.00 -12.12 -2.65
CA THR A 104 -3.33 -11.68 -2.24
C THR A 104 -4.03 -11.03 -3.43
N SER A 105 -5.29 -11.42 -3.70
CA SER A 105 -6.03 -10.83 -4.80
C SER A 105 -6.32 -9.35 -4.55
N VAL A 106 -6.49 -8.59 -5.61
CA VAL A 106 -6.89 -7.17 -5.52
C VAL A 106 -8.24 -7.06 -4.79
N ARG A 107 -9.17 -7.97 -5.05
CA ARG A 107 -10.48 -8.00 -4.38
C ARG A 107 -10.35 -8.23 -2.88
N ASP A 108 -9.55 -9.21 -2.47
CA ASP A 108 -9.33 -9.50 -1.04
C ASP A 108 -8.62 -8.34 -0.36
N THR A 109 -7.67 -7.71 -1.04
CA THR A 109 -7.01 -6.50 -0.56
C THR A 109 -8.01 -5.39 -0.30
N ALA A 110 -8.94 -5.16 -1.25
CA ALA A 110 -10.01 -4.17 -1.09
C ALA A 110 -10.90 -4.50 0.12
N THR A 111 -11.21 -5.76 0.34
CA THR A 111 -12.01 -6.21 1.49
C THR A 111 -11.29 -5.91 2.81
N ILE A 112 -10.00 -6.21 2.90
CA ILE A 112 -9.18 -5.93 4.08
C ILE A 112 -9.13 -4.42 4.36
N MET A 113 -8.90 -3.63 3.31
CA MET A 113 -8.84 -2.16 3.43
C MET A 113 -10.16 -1.59 3.91
N THR A 114 -11.28 -2.06 3.35
CA THR A 114 -12.61 -1.58 3.70
C THR A 114 -12.98 -1.96 5.13
N ALA A 115 -12.75 -3.21 5.51
CA ALA A 115 -13.08 -3.71 6.85
C ALA A 115 -12.24 -3.01 7.94
N GLY A 116 -10.98 -2.74 7.67
CA GLY A 116 -10.06 -2.12 8.64
C GLY A 116 -9.95 -0.61 8.51
N HIS A 117 -10.63 0.02 7.56
CA HIS A 117 -10.49 1.45 7.23
C HIS A 117 -9.04 1.83 6.90
N PHE A 118 -8.32 0.93 6.26
CA PHE A 118 -6.94 1.17 5.85
C PHE A 118 -6.89 1.75 4.45
N ARG A 119 -6.07 2.77 4.25
CA ARG A 119 -5.79 3.36 2.92
C ARG A 119 -4.50 2.84 2.31
N HIS A 120 -3.64 2.28 3.12
CA HIS A 120 -2.34 1.76 2.72
C HIS A 120 -2.10 0.44 3.45
N LEU A 121 -1.53 -0.54 2.77
CA LEU A 121 -1.11 -1.79 3.38
C LEU A 121 0.29 -2.16 2.91
N PRO A 122 1.17 -2.59 3.81
CA PRO A 122 2.46 -3.12 3.41
C PRO A 122 2.28 -4.51 2.79
N VAL A 123 3.09 -4.80 1.78
CA VAL A 123 3.17 -6.11 1.14
C VAL A 123 4.49 -6.75 1.54
N ALA A 124 4.42 -7.86 2.26
CA ALA A 124 5.59 -8.54 2.80
C ALA A 124 5.90 -9.82 2.02
N GLY A 125 7.18 -10.14 1.95
CA GLY A 125 7.70 -11.41 1.43
C GLY A 125 8.60 -12.04 2.46
N ASP A 126 9.18 -13.19 2.11
CA ASP A 126 10.06 -13.95 3.01
C ASP A 126 11.32 -13.16 3.40
N ALA A 127 11.82 -12.35 2.48
CA ALA A 127 13.04 -11.56 2.69
C ALA A 127 12.76 -10.16 3.24
N GLY A 128 11.50 -9.80 3.50
CA GLY A 128 11.12 -8.49 4.04
C GLY A 128 10.05 -7.78 3.23
N LEU A 129 10.02 -6.46 3.33
CA LEU A 129 9.06 -5.62 2.65
C LEU A 129 9.25 -5.66 1.14
N LEU A 130 8.19 -6.00 0.40
CA LEU A 130 8.18 -6.01 -1.06
C LEU A 130 7.62 -4.72 -1.66
N GLY A 131 6.62 -4.15 -1.03
CA GLY A 131 5.95 -2.98 -1.56
C GLY A 131 4.90 -2.43 -0.63
N VAL A 132 4.20 -1.43 -1.11
CA VAL A 132 3.05 -0.82 -0.45
C VAL A 132 1.92 -0.72 -1.46
N VAL A 133 0.71 -1.05 -1.06
CA VAL A 133 -0.47 -0.86 -1.88
C VAL A 133 -1.33 0.27 -1.29
N ASP A 134 -1.76 1.15 -2.17
CA ASP A 134 -2.60 2.29 -1.87
C ASP A 134 -4.03 2.01 -2.32
N ILE A 135 -5.02 2.53 -1.59
CA ILE A 135 -6.44 2.34 -1.92
C ILE A 135 -6.75 2.84 -3.34
N THR A 136 -6.06 3.87 -3.81
CA THR A 136 -6.25 4.42 -5.16
C THR A 136 -5.84 3.42 -6.23
N ASP A 137 -4.73 2.70 -6.01
CA ASP A 137 -4.25 1.67 -6.95
C ASP A 137 -5.22 0.49 -6.99
N VAL A 138 -5.77 0.09 -5.85
CA VAL A 138 -6.79 -0.95 -5.74
C VAL A 138 -8.07 -0.55 -6.46
N CYS A 139 -8.57 0.66 -6.21
CA CYS A 139 -9.76 1.18 -6.88
C CYS A 139 -9.58 1.28 -8.38
N ARG A 140 -8.41 1.73 -8.83
CA ARG A 140 -8.10 1.82 -10.27
C ARG A 140 -8.15 0.44 -10.92
N ALA A 141 -7.57 -0.56 -10.30
CA ALA A 141 -7.61 -1.93 -10.80
C ALA A 141 -9.04 -2.47 -10.90
N LEU A 142 -9.85 -2.24 -9.88
CA LEU A 142 -11.26 -2.69 -9.86
C LEU A 142 -12.11 -1.94 -10.88
N THR A 143 -11.95 -0.64 -11.03
CA THR A 143 -12.72 0.17 -11.98
C THR A 143 -12.31 -0.09 -13.42
N THR A 144 -11.04 -0.35 -13.69
CA THR A 144 -10.57 -0.75 -15.03
C THR A 144 -11.19 -2.08 -15.43
N THR A 145 -11.32 -3.02 -14.48
CA THR A 145 -12.02 -4.29 -14.69
C THR A 145 -13.50 -4.07 -15.01
N ALA A 146 -14.15 -3.13 -14.32
CA ALA A 146 -15.57 -2.83 -14.53
C ALA A 146 -15.87 -2.22 -15.90
N LYS A 147 -14.92 -1.53 -16.51
CA LYS A 147 -15.05 -0.93 -17.85
C LYS A 147 -14.80 -1.91 -18.99
N ALA A 148 -14.25 -3.07 -18.71
CA ALA A 148 -13.98 -4.10 -19.69
C ALA A 148 -15.13 -5.10 -19.76
#